data_feb2e575bec64ec9e507e153625ac035
#
_entry.id   feb2e575bec64ec9e507e153625ac035
#
_cell.length_a   1.000
_cell.length_b   1.000
_cell.length_c   1.000
_cell.angle_alpha   90.00
_cell.angle_beta   90.00
_cell.angle_gamma   90.00
#
_symmetry.space_group_name_H-M   'P 1'
#
loop_
_entity.id
_entity.type
_entity.pdbx_description
1 polymer ?
#
loop_
_entity_poly.entity_id
_entity_poly.type
_entity_poly.pdbx_seq_one_letter_code
_entity_poly.pdbx_strand_id
1 'polypeptide(L)'
;MVQARYDSVAQHYEGVMGPFQRWGLVKLRKETLSQLPPGNILEIGAGTGLNFVHYPQDTRGVATEFSREMLNIAVTKPRPGGVQLLQNRAEDLPFKTHSFDAAFATLVFCSVEHPAAAFAELRRVVRPGGTVVLLEHVRPHGILGPVFDFLNVFSTRLFEDHVNRRTAKMMSEAGLEVVDVKSRLLGIINLIKCRVS
;
A
#
# COMPACT_ATOMS: atom_id res chain seq x y z
N MET A 1 4.98 -12.66 12.97
CA MET A 1 4.95 -13.75 11.97
C MET A 1 5.01 -13.21 10.54
N VAL A 2 4.25 -12.19 10.17
CA VAL A 2 4.24 -11.57 8.83
C VAL A 2 5.62 -11.09 8.37
N GLN A 3 6.37 -10.37 9.21
CA GLN A 3 7.72 -9.88 8.87
C GLN A 3 8.66 -11.01 8.41
N ALA A 4 8.79 -12.06 9.21
CA ALA A 4 9.71 -13.16 8.93
C ALA A 4 9.38 -13.86 7.59
N ARG A 5 8.11 -13.86 7.20
CA ARG A 5 7.66 -14.44 5.93
C ARG A 5 8.07 -13.56 4.75
N TYR A 6 7.85 -12.26 4.82
CA TYR A 6 8.32 -11.32 3.79
C TYR A 6 9.84 -11.28 3.70
N ASP A 7 10.54 -11.38 4.82
CA ASP A 7 12.00 -11.53 4.84
C ASP A 7 12.44 -12.79 4.07
N SER A 8 11.75 -13.93 4.23
CA SER A 8 12.10 -15.19 3.56
C SER A 8 11.87 -15.20 2.05
N VAL A 9 10.92 -14.40 1.54
CA VAL A 9 10.58 -14.36 0.11
C VAL A 9 11.18 -13.16 -0.63
N ALA A 10 11.82 -12.23 0.08
CA ALA A 10 12.27 -10.95 -0.47
C ALA A 10 13.11 -11.09 -1.75
N GLN A 11 14.07 -12.03 -1.78
CA GLN A 11 14.95 -12.24 -2.92
C GLN A 11 14.22 -12.76 -4.18
N HIS A 12 13.10 -13.48 -4.01
CA HIS A 12 12.32 -14.05 -5.10
C HIS A 12 11.08 -13.22 -5.46
N TYR A 13 10.77 -12.23 -4.63
CA TYR A 13 9.53 -11.45 -4.72
C TYR A 13 9.32 -10.83 -6.10
N GLU A 14 10.35 -10.22 -6.67
CA GLU A 14 10.24 -9.59 -7.99
C GLU A 14 10.10 -10.60 -9.13
N GLY A 15 10.68 -11.77 -9.00
CA GLY A 15 10.48 -12.87 -9.94
C GLY A 15 9.03 -13.33 -9.97
N VAL A 16 8.43 -13.52 -8.80
CA VAL A 16 7.03 -13.90 -8.64
C VAL A 16 6.09 -12.79 -9.13
N MET A 17 6.39 -11.54 -8.78
CA MET A 17 5.56 -10.39 -9.15
C MET A 17 5.74 -9.94 -10.60
N GLY A 18 6.84 -10.33 -11.27
CA GLY A 18 7.17 -9.89 -12.63
C GLY A 18 6.08 -10.08 -13.67
N PRO A 19 5.40 -11.24 -13.77
CA PRO A 19 4.26 -11.45 -14.67
C PRO A 19 3.11 -10.49 -14.39
N PHE A 20 2.76 -10.27 -13.11
CA PHE A 20 1.68 -9.37 -12.69
C PHE A 20 2.02 -7.91 -12.96
N GLN A 21 3.30 -7.51 -12.80
CA GLN A 21 3.77 -6.17 -13.17
C GLN A 21 3.52 -5.91 -14.66
N ARG A 22 3.87 -6.86 -15.53
CA ARG A 22 3.61 -6.77 -16.98
C ARG A 22 2.12 -6.78 -17.33
N TRP A 23 1.28 -7.42 -16.51
CA TRP A 23 -0.17 -7.57 -16.73
C TRP A 23 -1.00 -6.33 -16.35
N GLY A 24 -0.35 -5.21 -15.98
CA GLY A 24 -1.04 -3.95 -15.75
C GLY A 24 -0.78 -3.29 -14.40
N LEU A 25 -0.11 -3.95 -13.44
CA LEU A 25 0.21 -3.33 -12.14
C LEU A 25 1.07 -2.08 -12.29
N VAL A 26 2.00 -2.04 -13.26
CA VAL A 26 2.79 -0.83 -13.56
C VAL A 26 1.88 0.36 -13.90
N LYS A 27 0.87 0.15 -14.73
CA LYS A 27 -0.10 1.21 -15.07
C LYS A 27 -0.88 1.67 -13.84
N LEU A 28 -1.30 0.73 -13.00
CA LEU A 28 -2.07 1.04 -11.78
C LEU A 28 -1.20 1.76 -10.74
N ARG A 29 0.08 1.39 -10.57
CA ARG A 29 1.03 2.12 -9.73
C ARG A 29 1.20 3.57 -10.20
N LYS A 30 1.39 3.80 -11.50
CA LYS A 30 1.44 5.14 -12.09
C LYS A 30 0.14 5.92 -11.86
N GLU A 31 -1.02 5.28 -12.04
CA GLU A 31 -2.33 5.88 -11.77
C GLU A 31 -2.47 6.25 -10.28
N THR A 32 -1.96 5.42 -9.36
CA THR A 32 -1.95 5.70 -7.92
C THR A 32 -1.14 6.96 -7.62
N LEU A 33 0.11 7.01 -8.09
CA LEU A 33 0.99 8.13 -7.82
C LEU A 33 0.51 9.43 -8.49
N SER A 34 -0.13 9.35 -9.67
CA SER A 34 -0.67 10.54 -10.34
C SER A 34 -1.83 11.22 -9.59
N GLN A 35 -2.40 10.57 -8.58
CA GLN A 35 -3.45 11.14 -7.74
C GLN A 35 -2.93 11.88 -6.50
N LEU A 36 -1.63 11.77 -6.23
CA LEU A 36 -0.99 12.44 -5.10
C LEU A 36 -0.77 13.93 -5.43
N PRO A 37 -1.07 14.83 -4.48
CA PRO A 37 -0.68 16.22 -4.61
C PRO A 37 0.84 16.36 -4.49
N PRO A 38 1.41 17.47 -4.94
CA PRO A 38 2.80 17.82 -4.59
C PRO A 38 2.92 18.01 -3.08
N GLY A 39 4.14 17.78 -2.54
CA GLY A 39 4.41 17.98 -1.12
C GLY A 39 5.19 16.84 -0.48
N ASN A 40 5.05 16.72 0.84
CA ASN A 40 5.70 15.69 1.64
C ASN A 40 4.82 14.42 1.65
N ILE A 41 5.31 13.34 1.06
CA ILE A 41 4.55 12.13 0.79
C ILE A 41 5.02 10.98 1.68
N LEU A 42 4.08 10.20 2.21
CA LEU A 42 4.36 8.95 2.92
C LEU A 42 3.95 7.75 2.06
N GLU A 43 4.88 6.87 1.77
CA GLU A 43 4.58 5.52 1.27
C GLU A 43 4.57 4.52 2.42
N ILE A 44 3.49 3.75 2.54
CA ILE A 44 3.41 2.60 3.45
C ILE A 44 3.68 1.32 2.66
N GLY A 45 4.60 0.49 3.17
CA GLY A 45 4.93 -0.80 2.58
C GLY A 45 5.62 -0.67 1.22
N ALA A 46 6.76 0.00 1.17
CA ALA A 46 7.53 0.19 -0.07
C ALA A 46 7.99 -1.14 -0.71
N GLY A 47 8.03 -2.22 0.07
CA GLY A 47 8.52 -3.51 -0.36
C GLY A 47 9.95 -3.42 -0.87
N THR A 48 10.20 -3.97 -2.03
CA THR A 48 11.50 -3.87 -2.72
C THR A 48 11.67 -2.55 -3.50
N GLY A 49 10.79 -1.55 -3.34
CA GLY A 49 10.90 -0.25 -3.99
C GLY A 49 10.39 -0.21 -5.44
N LEU A 50 9.41 -1.03 -5.80
CA LEU A 50 8.84 -1.07 -7.17
C LEU A 50 8.13 0.22 -7.59
N ASN A 51 7.76 1.09 -6.65
CA ASN A 51 7.14 2.38 -6.94
C ASN A 51 8.15 3.49 -7.25
N PHE A 52 9.42 3.36 -6.82
CA PHE A 52 10.39 4.46 -6.88
C PHE A 52 10.63 5.00 -8.28
N VAL A 53 10.63 4.12 -9.29
CA VAL A 53 10.77 4.50 -10.71
C VAL A 53 9.60 5.34 -11.25
N HIS A 54 8.51 5.41 -10.50
CA HIS A 54 7.31 6.17 -10.86
C HIS A 54 7.15 7.45 -10.06
N TYR A 55 8.01 7.71 -9.08
CA TYR A 55 7.97 8.96 -8.33
C TYR A 55 8.36 10.14 -9.22
N PRO A 56 7.67 11.28 -9.12
CA PRO A 56 8.20 12.55 -9.63
C PRO A 56 9.58 12.83 -9.04
N GLN A 57 10.48 13.44 -9.84
CA GLN A 57 11.87 13.67 -9.43
C GLN A 57 12.01 14.62 -8.23
N ASP A 58 11.03 15.50 -8.03
CA ASP A 58 10.95 16.46 -6.93
C ASP A 58 10.22 15.90 -5.69
N THR A 59 9.83 14.63 -5.70
CA THR A 59 9.16 13.99 -4.56
C THR A 59 10.03 14.08 -3.30
N ARG A 60 9.41 14.49 -2.20
CA ARG A 60 9.98 14.49 -0.85
C ARG A 60 9.12 13.63 0.05
N GLY A 61 9.73 13.03 1.05
CA GLY A 61 8.97 12.25 2.03
C GLY A 61 9.70 11.02 2.55
N VAL A 62 8.91 10.07 2.98
CA VAL A 62 9.40 8.81 3.56
C VAL A 62 8.67 7.62 2.93
N ALA A 63 9.42 6.59 2.60
CA ALA A 63 8.88 5.28 2.25
C ALA A 63 9.19 4.30 3.39
N THR A 64 8.14 3.76 4.01
CA THR A 64 8.27 2.82 5.12
C THR A 64 8.10 1.39 4.64
N GLU A 65 8.84 0.48 5.25
CA GLU A 65 8.72 -0.96 5.00
C GLU A 65 8.94 -1.74 6.32
N PHE A 66 8.13 -2.77 6.54
CA PHE A 66 8.21 -3.57 7.75
C PHE A 66 9.28 -4.66 7.67
N SER A 67 9.40 -5.32 6.52
CA SER A 67 10.41 -6.35 6.26
C SER A 67 11.79 -5.73 6.06
N ARG A 68 12.74 -6.15 6.87
CA ARG A 68 14.13 -5.70 6.76
C ARG A 68 14.75 -6.12 5.42
N GLU A 69 14.48 -7.34 4.99
CA GLU A 69 15.06 -7.88 3.76
C GLU A 69 14.48 -7.19 2.51
N MET A 70 13.18 -6.88 2.51
CA MET A 70 12.57 -6.04 1.45
C MET A 70 13.21 -4.65 1.41
N LEU A 71 13.38 -4.03 2.58
CA LEU A 71 13.99 -2.70 2.69
C LEU A 71 15.45 -2.71 2.22
N ASN A 72 16.23 -3.75 2.52
CA ASN A 72 17.60 -3.92 2.05
C ASN A 72 17.67 -3.92 0.51
N ILE A 73 16.71 -4.55 -0.16
CA ILE A 73 16.59 -4.50 -1.63
C ILE A 73 16.19 -3.09 -2.09
N ALA A 74 15.22 -2.47 -1.43
CA ALA A 74 14.76 -1.12 -1.78
C ALA A 74 15.88 -0.08 -1.71
N VAL A 75 16.78 -0.19 -0.72
CA VAL A 75 17.93 0.73 -0.56
C VAL A 75 18.82 0.76 -1.80
N THR A 76 18.96 -0.36 -2.51
CA THR A 76 19.81 -0.46 -3.71
C THR A 76 19.20 0.20 -4.94
N LYS A 77 17.90 0.53 -4.92
CA LYS A 77 17.19 1.07 -6.08
C LYS A 77 17.28 2.60 -6.16
N PRO A 78 17.38 3.15 -7.39
CA PRO A 78 17.34 4.58 -7.59
C PRO A 78 15.96 5.14 -7.17
N ARG A 79 15.98 6.29 -6.49
CA ARG A 79 14.80 7.04 -6.07
C ARG A 79 15.13 8.53 -5.99
N PRO A 80 14.12 9.44 -5.96
CA PRO A 80 14.37 10.86 -5.75
C PRO A 80 15.15 11.10 -4.45
N GLY A 81 16.12 12.00 -4.48
CA GLY A 81 17.00 12.28 -3.33
C GLY A 81 16.28 12.83 -2.10
N GLY A 82 15.06 13.35 -2.27
CA GLY A 82 14.19 13.81 -1.18
C GLY A 82 13.42 12.71 -0.47
N VAL A 83 13.52 11.43 -0.90
CA VAL A 83 12.80 10.30 -0.31
C VAL A 83 13.71 9.47 0.57
N GLN A 84 13.39 9.45 1.86
CA GLN A 84 14.08 8.63 2.86
C GLN A 84 13.39 7.26 3.01
N LEU A 85 14.17 6.25 3.42
CA LEU A 85 13.65 4.92 3.72
C LEU A 85 13.69 4.68 5.22
N LEU A 86 12.65 4.06 5.75
CA LEU A 86 12.54 3.77 7.17
C LEU A 86 11.93 2.39 7.39
N GLN A 87 12.56 1.56 8.23
CA GLN A 87 11.93 0.32 8.68
C GLN A 87 10.90 0.63 9.76
N ASN A 88 9.62 0.35 9.48
CA ASN A 88 8.54 0.63 10.43
C ASN A 88 7.27 -0.17 10.12
N ARG A 89 6.42 -0.33 11.14
CA ARG A 89 5.06 -0.90 11.01
C ARG A 89 4.06 0.19 10.65
N ALA A 90 3.06 -0.16 9.85
CA ALA A 90 1.99 0.77 9.49
C ALA A 90 1.11 1.17 10.68
N GLU A 91 1.03 0.32 11.70
CA GLU A 91 0.22 0.48 12.90
C GLU A 91 0.82 1.41 13.97
N ASP A 92 2.09 1.81 13.83
CA ASP A 92 2.80 2.66 14.80
C ASP A 92 3.85 3.51 14.06
N LEU A 93 3.42 4.63 13.49
CA LEU A 93 4.25 5.48 12.65
C LEU A 93 5.03 6.51 13.50
N PRO A 94 6.37 6.56 13.42
CA PRO A 94 7.21 7.44 14.26
C PRO A 94 7.22 8.89 13.77
N PHE A 95 6.08 9.39 13.30
CA PHE A 95 5.93 10.73 12.76
C PHE A 95 5.01 11.58 13.62
N LYS A 96 5.24 12.88 13.62
CA LYS A 96 4.33 13.83 14.26
C LYS A 96 2.99 13.85 13.53
N THR A 97 1.94 14.21 14.25
CA THR A 97 0.62 14.50 13.68
C THR A 97 0.75 15.54 12.56
N HIS A 98 0.03 15.32 11.45
CA HIS A 98 -0.04 16.25 10.31
C HIS A 98 1.30 16.52 9.63
N SER A 99 2.21 15.54 9.58
CA SER A 99 3.55 15.67 8.99
C SER A 99 3.56 15.55 7.47
N PHE A 100 2.51 14.97 6.88
CA PHE A 100 2.48 14.66 5.45
C PHE A 100 1.30 15.34 4.75
N ASP A 101 1.50 15.73 3.49
CA ASP A 101 0.47 16.26 2.60
C ASP A 101 -0.39 15.14 2.03
N ALA A 102 0.22 13.97 1.79
CA ALA A 102 -0.47 12.78 1.34
C ALA A 102 0.24 11.50 1.81
N ALA A 103 -0.51 10.40 1.80
CA ALA A 103 0.03 9.06 1.96
C ALA A 103 -0.52 8.11 0.89
N PHE A 104 0.24 7.07 0.57
CA PHE A 104 -0.24 6.02 -0.31
C PHE A 104 0.34 4.65 0.06
N ALA A 105 -0.34 3.60 -0.42
CA ALA A 105 0.15 2.24 -0.36
C ALA A 105 -0.29 1.46 -1.61
N THR A 106 0.50 0.45 -1.99
CA THR A 106 0.19 -0.42 -3.13
C THR A 106 0.33 -1.88 -2.74
N LEU A 107 -0.80 -2.58 -2.61
CA LEU A 107 -0.88 -4.01 -2.28
C LEU A 107 -0.24 -4.33 -0.91
N VAL A 108 -0.61 -3.58 0.13
CA VAL A 108 -0.02 -3.67 1.47
C VAL A 108 -1.03 -4.08 2.52
N PHE A 109 -2.23 -3.46 2.52
CA PHE A 109 -3.20 -3.63 3.60
C PHE A 109 -3.84 -5.02 3.66
N CYS A 110 -3.65 -5.87 2.66
CA CYS A 110 -3.99 -7.29 2.73
C CYS A 110 -3.16 -8.03 3.80
N SER A 111 -1.90 -7.64 4.03
CA SER A 111 -0.96 -8.27 4.96
C SER A 111 -0.77 -7.52 6.29
N VAL A 112 -1.36 -6.34 6.48
CA VAL A 112 -1.31 -5.61 7.75
C VAL A 112 -2.09 -6.37 8.84
N GLU A 113 -1.50 -6.59 10.01
CA GLU A 113 -2.13 -7.36 11.10
C GLU A 113 -3.33 -6.61 11.70
N HIS A 114 -3.18 -5.31 11.95
CA HIS A 114 -4.21 -4.46 12.56
C HIS A 114 -4.56 -3.26 11.67
N PRO A 115 -5.29 -3.46 10.55
CA PRO A 115 -5.53 -2.41 9.57
C PRO A 115 -6.29 -1.20 10.13
N ALA A 116 -7.15 -1.38 11.13
CA ALA A 116 -7.83 -0.25 11.79
C ALA A 116 -6.83 0.68 12.49
N ALA A 117 -5.81 0.14 13.17
CA ALA A 117 -4.76 0.93 13.78
C ALA A 117 -3.91 1.65 12.71
N ALA A 118 -3.57 0.96 11.61
CA ALA A 118 -2.82 1.58 10.52
C ALA A 118 -3.61 2.71 9.83
N PHE A 119 -4.93 2.58 9.67
CA PHE A 119 -5.77 3.67 9.15
C PHE A 119 -5.88 4.85 10.12
N ALA A 120 -5.94 4.58 11.43
CA ALA A 120 -5.89 5.63 12.45
C ALA A 120 -4.55 6.39 12.39
N GLU A 121 -3.43 5.69 12.21
CA GLU A 121 -2.12 6.31 12.03
C GLU A 121 -2.04 7.13 10.73
N LEU A 122 -2.55 6.64 9.60
CA LEU A 122 -2.63 7.43 8.37
C LEU A 122 -3.44 8.71 8.58
N ARG A 123 -4.60 8.62 9.26
CA ARG A 123 -5.40 9.80 9.61
C ARG A 123 -4.65 10.77 10.52
N ARG A 124 -3.84 10.26 11.45
CA ARG A 124 -3.05 11.09 12.37
C ARG A 124 -1.92 11.82 11.68
N VAL A 125 -1.15 11.13 10.84
CA VAL A 125 0.08 11.67 10.26
C VAL A 125 -0.16 12.53 9.02
N VAL A 126 -1.23 12.29 8.28
CA VAL A 126 -1.62 13.13 7.13
C VAL A 126 -2.43 14.32 7.65
N ARG A 127 -2.13 15.52 7.12
CA ARG A 127 -2.81 16.76 7.54
C ARG A 127 -4.30 16.77 7.15
N PRO A 128 -5.16 17.52 7.86
CA PRO A 128 -6.52 17.77 7.42
C PRO A 128 -6.57 18.30 5.99
N GLY A 129 -7.50 17.80 5.19
CA GLY A 129 -7.58 18.08 3.75
C GLY A 129 -6.57 17.30 2.90
N GLY A 130 -5.61 16.60 3.52
CA GLY A 130 -4.63 15.76 2.82
C GLY A 130 -5.25 14.53 2.17
N THR A 131 -4.50 13.90 1.29
CA THR A 131 -4.97 12.79 0.45
C THR A 131 -4.36 11.47 0.89
N VAL A 132 -5.17 10.41 0.95
CA VAL A 132 -4.71 9.02 1.11
C VAL A 132 -5.16 8.22 -0.11
N VAL A 133 -4.21 7.54 -0.79
CA VAL A 133 -4.51 6.72 -1.98
C VAL A 133 -4.03 5.31 -1.77
N LEU A 134 -4.93 4.34 -1.88
CA LEU A 134 -4.59 2.92 -1.76
C LEU A 134 -4.90 2.18 -3.06
N LEU A 135 -3.97 1.35 -3.48
CA LEU A 135 -4.16 0.35 -4.52
C LEU A 135 -4.15 -1.03 -3.85
N GLU A 136 -5.31 -1.68 -3.74
CA GLU A 136 -5.44 -2.87 -2.90
C GLU A 136 -6.18 -4.01 -3.59
N HIS A 137 -5.77 -5.25 -3.29
CA HIS A 137 -6.60 -6.41 -3.58
C HIS A 137 -7.86 -6.36 -2.73
N VAL A 138 -8.99 -6.63 -3.38
CA VAL A 138 -10.29 -6.67 -2.70
C VAL A 138 -11.07 -7.90 -3.15
N ARG A 139 -12.02 -8.30 -2.32
CA ARG A 139 -12.97 -9.35 -2.68
C ARG A 139 -13.81 -8.90 -3.88
N PRO A 140 -13.71 -9.57 -5.04
CA PRO A 140 -14.54 -9.22 -6.18
C PRO A 140 -16.03 -9.51 -5.89
N HIS A 141 -16.89 -8.73 -6.53
CA HIS A 141 -18.34 -8.95 -6.44
C HIS A 141 -18.81 -10.07 -7.37
N GLY A 142 -20.00 -10.63 -7.10
CA GLY A 142 -20.65 -11.62 -7.94
C GLY A 142 -20.00 -13.01 -7.88
N ILE A 143 -19.98 -13.70 -9.00
CA ILE A 143 -19.60 -15.13 -9.13
C ILE A 143 -18.14 -15.39 -8.74
N LEU A 144 -17.26 -14.40 -8.90
CA LEU A 144 -15.85 -14.52 -8.53
C LEU A 144 -15.62 -14.44 -7.01
N GLY A 145 -16.54 -13.84 -6.25
CA GLY A 145 -16.40 -13.71 -4.80
C GLY A 145 -16.12 -15.02 -4.07
N PRO A 146 -16.94 -16.07 -4.22
CA PRO A 146 -16.71 -17.38 -3.59
C PRO A 146 -15.39 -18.04 -4.01
N VAL A 147 -14.95 -17.85 -5.26
CA VAL A 147 -13.65 -18.36 -5.74
C VAL A 147 -12.50 -17.67 -4.99
N PHE A 148 -12.60 -16.35 -4.80
CA PHE A 148 -11.61 -15.60 -4.04
C PHE A 148 -11.65 -15.91 -2.55
N ASP A 149 -12.81 -16.21 -1.97
CA ASP A 149 -12.91 -16.67 -0.58
C ASP A 149 -12.19 -18.03 -0.41
N PHE A 150 -12.32 -18.93 -1.37
CA PHE A 150 -11.59 -20.19 -1.36
C PHE A 150 -10.08 -19.99 -1.53
N LEU A 151 -9.65 -19.13 -2.48
CA LEU A 151 -8.25 -18.79 -2.68
C LEU A 151 -7.66 -18.06 -1.47
N ASN A 152 -8.46 -17.25 -0.75
CA ASN A 152 -8.03 -16.56 0.46
C ASN A 152 -7.62 -17.55 1.57
N VAL A 153 -8.26 -18.73 1.66
CA VAL A 153 -7.84 -19.78 2.62
C VAL A 153 -6.42 -20.25 2.34
N PHE A 154 -6.02 -20.33 1.07
CA PHE A 154 -4.66 -20.69 0.69
C PHE A 154 -3.70 -19.51 0.83
N SER A 155 -4.07 -18.30 0.43
CA SER A 155 -3.23 -17.10 0.56
C SER A 155 -2.95 -16.76 2.02
N THR A 156 -3.95 -16.85 2.91
CA THR A 156 -3.75 -16.64 4.36
C THR A 156 -2.86 -17.70 4.99
N ARG A 157 -2.90 -18.94 4.50
CA ARG A 157 -1.99 -20.00 4.98
C ARG A 157 -0.56 -19.85 4.48
N LEU A 158 -0.37 -19.34 3.26
CA LEU A 158 0.93 -19.24 2.61
C LEU A 158 1.59 -17.86 2.82
N PHE A 159 0.80 -16.77 2.78
CA PHE A 159 1.31 -15.38 2.79
C PHE A 159 0.74 -14.52 3.92
N GLU A 160 -0.23 -15.02 4.70
CA GLU A 160 -1.00 -14.26 5.70
C GLU A 160 -1.76 -13.05 5.08
N ASP A 161 -2.03 -13.11 3.78
CA ASP A 161 -2.72 -12.06 3.06
C ASP A 161 -4.23 -12.28 3.06
N HIS A 162 -4.98 -11.22 3.39
CA HIS A 162 -6.44 -11.21 3.39
C HIS A 162 -6.95 -10.50 2.11
N VAL A 163 -6.97 -11.20 0.98
CA VAL A 163 -7.37 -10.65 -0.31
C VAL A 163 -8.87 -10.34 -0.43
N ASN A 164 -9.67 -10.67 0.58
CA ASN A 164 -11.12 -10.43 0.62
C ASN A 164 -11.52 -9.23 1.50
N ARG A 165 -10.60 -8.37 1.93
CA ARG A 165 -10.90 -7.22 2.80
C ARG A 165 -11.79 -6.18 2.11
N ARG A 166 -12.68 -5.59 2.90
CA ARG A 166 -13.50 -4.43 2.49
C ARG A 166 -12.80 -3.13 2.86
N THR A 167 -11.65 -2.89 2.26
CA THR A 167 -10.71 -1.82 2.64
C THR A 167 -11.37 -0.43 2.67
N ALA A 168 -12.16 -0.07 1.65
CA ALA A 168 -12.84 1.24 1.62
C ALA A 168 -13.78 1.45 2.83
N LYS A 169 -14.52 0.39 3.24
CA LYS A 169 -15.38 0.46 4.41
C LYS A 169 -14.55 0.65 5.69
N MET A 170 -13.46 -0.08 5.84
CA MET A 170 -12.58 0.03 7.01
C MET A 170 -11.92 1.41 7.10
N MET A 171 -11.54 2.01 5.96
CA MET A 171 -11.04 3.38 5.92
C MET A 171 -12.08 4.39 6.38
N SER A 172 -13.33 4.24 5.93
CA SER A 172 -14.44 5.10 6.36
C SER A 172 -14.73 4.96 7.86
N GLU A 173 -14.71 3.74 8.39
CA GLU A 173 -14.89 3.46 9.83
C GLU A 173 -13.75 4.05 10.67
N ALA A 174 -12.55 4.17 10.11
CA ALA A 174 -11.41 4.85 10.76
C ALA A 174 -11.46 6.39 10.64
N GLY A 175 -12.50 6.95 10.02
CA GLY A 175 -12.71 8.39 9.88
C GLY A 175 -11.97 9.03 8.69
N LEU A 176 -11.63 8.24 7.68
CA LEU A 176 -11.14 8.73 6.39
C LEU A 176 -12.34 8.90 5.44
N GLU A 177 -12.53 10.09 4.87
CA GLU A 177 -13.60 10.35 3.90
C GLU A 177 -13.25 9.69 2.56
N VAL A 178 -13.99 8.64 2.19
CA VAL A 178 -13.81 7.97 0.89
C VAL A 178 -14.40 8.85 -0.21
N VAL A 179 -13.53 9.40 -1.05
CA VAL A 179 -13.90 10.33 -2.15
C VAL A 179 -14.16 9.59 -3.46
N ASP A 180 -13.38 8.56 -3.74
CA ASP A 180 -13.48 7.81 -5.01
C ASP A 180 -13.00 6.38 -4.83
N VAL A 181 -13.66 5.44 -5.54
CA VAL A 181 -13.27 4.02 -5.59
C VAL A 181 -13.37 3.54 -7.03
N LYS A 182 -12.23 3.29 -7.64
CA LYS A 182 -12.15 2.76 -9.01
C LYS A 182 -11.79 1.29 -8.99
N SER A 183 -12.75 0.44 -9.33
CA SER A 183 -12.49 -0.99 -9.53
C SER A 183 -11.71 -1.24 -10.82
N ARG A 184 -10.71 -2.09 -10.74
CA ARG A 184 -9.82 -2.49 -11.82
C ARG A 184 -9.72 -4.01 -11.89
N LEU A 185 -9.28 -4.54 -13.03
CA LEU A 185 -9.05 -5.97 -13.23
C LEU A 185 -10.26 -6.83 -12.77
N LEU A 186 -11.44 -6.59 -13.35
CA LEU A 186 -12.68 -7.31 -13.04
C LEU A 186 -13.10 -7.23 -11.55
N GLY A 187 -12.73 -6.15 -10.86
CA GLY A 187 -13.09 -5.94 -9.46
C GLY A 187 -12.15 -6.59 -8.45
N ILE A 188 -11.02 -7.13 -8.89
CA ILE A 188 -10.01 -7.76 -8.04
C ILE A 188 -9.12 -6.73 -7.37
N ILE A 189 -8.92 -5.57 -8.00
CA ILE A 189 -8.12 -4.46 -7.47
C ILE A 189 -8.97 -3.21 -7.39
N ASN A 190 -8.91 -2.53 -6.26
CA ASN A 190 -9.49 -1.20 -6.10
C ASN A 190 -8.39 -0.15 -5.93
N LEU A 191 -8.56 0.95 -6.65
CA LEU A 191 -7.87 2.20 -6.39
C LEU A 191 -8.82 3.08 -5.57
N ILE A 192 -8.47 3.32 -4.31
CA ILE A 192 -9.31 3.99 -3.33
C ILE A 192 -8.66 5.33 -3.00
N LYS A 193 -9.38 6.42 -3.16
CA LYS A 193 -8.94 7.77 -2.78
C LYS A 193 -9.78 8.27 -1.61
N CYS A 194 -9.09 8.71 -0.57
CA CYS A 194 -9.70 9.31 0.61
C CYS A 194 -9.13 10.69 0.88
N ARG A 195 -9.89 11.48 1.62
CA ARG A 195 -9.47 12.75 2.23
C ARG A 195 -9.44 12.59 3.74
N VAL A 196 -8.46 13.20 4.37
CA VAL A 196 -8.42 13.34 5.83
C VAL A 196 -9.28 14.53 6.23
N SER A 197 -10.26 14.31 7.10
CA SER A 197 -11.14 15.36 7.65
C SER A 197 -10.53 16.01 8.89
#